data_4209d7addecf9d19cd3eb06c23b10a8a
#
_entry.id   4209d7addecf9d19cd3eb06c23b10a8a
#
_cell.length_a   1.000
_cell.length_b   1.000
_cell.length_c   1.000
_cell.angle_alpha   90.00
_cell.angle_beta   90.00
_cell.angle_gamma   90.00
#
_symmetry.space_group_name_H-M   'P 1'
#
loop_
_entity.id
_entity.type
_entity.pdbx_description
1 polymer ?
#
loop_
_entity_poly.entity_id
_entity_poly.type
_entity_poly.pdbx_seq_one_letter_code
_entity_poly.pdbx_strand_id
1 'polypeptide(L)'
;MRVKETWRHFTPAQVKDFLRVGHEGREHPSRLRTLELLEGMTSVLDVGCGTGVMFELLRERRPDIDYLGIDVTVQFVTAARERFPTDATRFRESSLYDLGRLPGVYDAVLCRHILEHLPDWEPAVQCMYERAGKKLIIVFYLAPRPLRFRRKRDERFEPGFYTHTYDLGRFVEHLLNGLTPAPAEVRIHPRQGTSDPRFRWRDRENIIYEVVR
;
A
#
# COMPACT_ATOMS: atom_id res chain seq x y z
N MET A 1 7.90 -20.61 8.39
CA MET A 1 9.10 -19.75 8.53
C MET A 1 8.63 -18.29 8.61
N ARG A 2 8.81 -17.59 9.74
CA ARG A 2 8.37 -16.18 9.81
C ARG A 2 9.24 -15.38 8.85
N VAL A 3 8.61 -14.81 7.82
CA VAL A 3 9.24 -13.83 6.95
C VAL A 3 9.78 -12.72 7.86
N LYS A 4 11.07 -12.43 7.77
CA LYS A 4 11.66 -11.29 8.50
C LYS A 4 11.09 -10.03 7.87
N GLU A 5 10.08 -9.47 8.50
CA GLU A 5 9.53 -8.17 8.15
C GLU A 5 10.60 -7.12 8.48
N THR A 6 11.26 -6.64 7.45
CA THR A 6 12.41 -5.73 7.57
C THR A 6 12.01 -4.31 7.95
N TRP A 7 10.70 -4.00 7.94
CA TRP A 7 10.14 -2.67 8.21
C TRP A 7 9.72 -2.43 9.66
N ARG A 8 10.18 -3.25 10.61
CA ARG A 8 9.74 -3.15 12.01
C ARG A 8 10.41 -2.05 12.83
N HIS A 9 11.55 -1.55 12.40
CA HIS A 9 12.36 -0.64 13.22
C HIS A 9 12.79 0.60 12.44
N PHE A 10 12.31 1.75 12.87
CA PHE A 10 12.69 3.07 12.35
C PHE A 10 13.20 3.95 13.48
N THR A 11 14.23 4.73 13.20
CA THR A 11 14.66 5.79 14.09
C THR A 11 13.68 6.96 14.07
N PRO A 12 13.60 7.80 15.11
CA PRO A 12 12.76 9.00 15.11
C PRO A 12 13.04 9.94 13.92
N ALA A 13 14.29 10.06 13.49
CA ALA A 13 14.68 10.87 12.34
C ALA A 13 14.09 10.31 11.03
N GLN A 14 14.12 8.99 10.86
CA GLN A 14 13.49 8.34 9.69
C GLN A 14 11.97 8.50 9.70
N VAL A 15 11.31 8.36 10.85
CA VAL A 15 9.85 8.60 10.97
C VAL A 15 9.53 10.04 10.58
N LYS A 16 10.31 11.01 11.05
CA LYS A 16 10.14 12.43 10.69
C LYS A 16 10.31 12.66 9.17
N ASP A 17 11.28 12.01 8.54
CA ASP A 17 11.46 12.09 7.07
C ASP A 17 10.27 11.46 6.32
N PHE A 18 9.75 10.34 6.79
CA PHE A 18 8.55 9.71 6.22
C PHE A 18 7.30 10.60 6.35
N LEU A 19 7.10 11.25 7.50
CA LEU A 19 6.02 12.21 7.69
C LEU A 19 6.12 13.36 6.69
N ARG A 20 7.32 13.96 6.56
CA ARG A 20 7.58 15.06 5.63
C ARG A 20 7.34 14.63 4.17
N VAL A 21 7.95 13.53 3.74
CA VAL A 21 7.81 13.00 2.37
C VAL A 21 6.36 12.60 2.07
N GLY A 22 5.66 12.03 3.05
CA GLY A 22 4.26 11.69 2.95
C GLY A 22 3.39 12.92 2.72
N HIS A 23 3.62 13.99 3.49
CA HIS A 23 2.90 15.26 3.37
C HIS A 23 3.20 15.95 2.03
N GLU A 24 4.47 16.09 1.66
CA GLU A 24 4.88 16.66 0.36
C GLU A 24 4.27 15.91 -0.83
N GLY A 25 4.15 14.58 -0.73
CA GLY A 25 3.58 13.71 -1.76
C GLY A 25 2.09 13.44 -1.62
N ARG A 26 1.35 14.10 -0.71
CA ARG A 26 -0.07 13.74 -0.44
C ARG A 26 -0.96 13.85 -1.67
N GLU A 27 -0.75 14.85 -2.51
CA GLU A 27 -1.52 15.09 -3.75
C GLU A 27 -0.88 14.46 -5.00
N HIS A 28 0.01 13.49 -4.83
CA HIS A 28 0.57 12.78 -5.97
C HIS A 28 -0.56 12.15 -6.81
N PRO A 29 -0.51 12.22 -8.17
CA PRO A 29 -1.58 11.72 -9.04
C PRO A 29 -2.04 10.31 -8.74
N SER A 30 -1.12 9.40 -8.37
CA SER A 30 -1.50 8.04 -7.99
C SER A 30 -2.35 7.96 -6.72
N ARG A 31 -2.21 8.91 -5.78
CA ARG A 31 -3.08 8.97 -4.60
C ARG A 31 -4.45 9.54 -4.96
N LEU A 32 -4.48 10.61 -5.74
CA LEU A 32 -5.74 11.19 -6.21
C LEU A 32 -6.54 10.18 -7.04
N ARG A 33 -5.86 9.48 -7.95
CA ARG A 33 -6.50 8.39 -8.71
C ARG A 33 -7.01 7.26 -7.80
N THR A 34 -6.26 6.91 -6.75
CA THR A 34 -6.74 5.91 -5.77
C THR A 34 -8.03 6.37 -5.10
N LEU A 35 -8.15 7.65 -4.75
CA LEU A 35 -9.38 8.20 -4.16
C LEU A 35 -10.58 8.09 -5.11
N GLU A 36 -10.39 8.38 -6.40
CA GLU A 36 -11.43 8.22 -7.41
C GLU A 36 -11.89 6.75 -7.51
N LEU A 37 -10.94 5.80 -7.46
CA LEU A 37 -11.25 4.37 -7.48
C LEU A 37 -11.99 3.89 -6.22
N LEU A 38 -11.98 4.66 -5.15
CA LEU A 38 -12.75 4.41 -3.93
C LEU A 38 -14.16 5.00 -3.95
N GLU A 39 -14.56 5.63 -5.04
CA GLU A 39 -15.93 6.14 -5.17
C GLU A 39 -16.96 4.99 -5.04
N GLY A 40 -18.02 5.24 -4.28
CA GLY A 40 -19.02 4.21 -3.96
C GLY A 40 -18.63 3.16 -2.92
N MET A 41 -17.41 3.23 -2.38
CA MET A 41 -16.98 2.35 -1.27
C MET A 41 -17.41 2.96 0.08
N THR A 42 -17.82 2.11 1.01
CA THR A 42 -18.23 2.52 2.37
C THR A 42 -17.20 2.14 3.43
N SER A 43 -16.35 1.16 3.14
CA SER A 43 -15.27 0.73 4.04
C SER A 43 -13.97 0.46 3.31
N VAL A 44 -12.85 0.82 3.96
CA VAL A 44 -11.49 0.68 3.41
C VAL A 44 -10.54 0.11 4.45
N LEU A 45 -9.82 -0.94 4.07
CA LEU A 45 -8.64 -1.44 4.76
C LEU A 45 -7.39 -0.97 4.02
N ASP A 46 -6.56 -0.15 4.66
CA ASP A 46 -5.30 0.36 4.11
C ASP A 46 -4.12 -0.44 4.69
N VAL A 47 -3.56 -1.33 3.88
CA VAL A 47 -2.47 -2.24 4.26
C VAL A 47 -1.14 -1.56 3.99
N GLY A 48 -0.36 -1.34 5.07
CA GLY A 48 0.84 -0.51 5.04
C GLY A 48 0.49 0.97 5.04
N CYS A 49 -0.41 1.39 5.92
CA CYS A 49 -0.94 2.76 5.99
C CYS A 49 0.12 3.81 6.34
N GLY A 50 1.30 3.38 6.82
CA GLY A 50 2.38 4.26 7.23
C GLY A 50 1.90 5.27 8.28
N THR A 51 2.20 6.54 8.03
CA THR A 51 1.85 7.66 8.92
C THR A 51 0.46 8.27 8.64
N GLY A 52 -0.42 7.54 7.93
CA GLY A 52 -1.82 7.90 7.74
C GLY A 52 -2.10 8.92 6.62
N VAL A 53 -1.26 9.01 5.58
CA VAL A 53 -1.44 10.00 4.49
C VAL A 53 -2.72 9.73 3.68
N MET A 54 -3.06 8.46 3.41
CA MET A 54 -4.32 8.13 2.73
C MET A 54 -5.54 8.41 3.59
N PHE A 55 -5.43 8.16 4.90
CA PHE A 55 -6.47 8.53 5.86
C PHE A 55 -6.76 10.03 5.87
N GLU A 56 -5.71 10.87 5.87
CA GLU A 56 -5.86 12.33 5.80
C GLU A 56 -6.70 12.75 4.58
N LEU A 57 -6.34 12.25 3.41
CA LEU A 57 -7.06 12.56 2.17
C LEU A 57 -8.51 12.03 2.17
N LEU A 58 -8.73 10.82 2.70
CA LEU A 58 -10.06 10.25 2.82
C LEU A 58 -10.91 11.05 3.81
N ARG A 59 -10.36 11.42 4.97
CA ARG A 59 -11.07 12.23 5.95
C ARG A 59 -11.51 13.59 5.41
N GLU A 60 -10.68 14.22 4.58
CA GLU A 60 -11.00 15.50 3.94
C GLU A 60 -12.12 15.39 2.89
N ARG A 61 -12.13 14.31 2.11
CA ARG A 61 -13.01 14.16 0.94
C ARG A 61 -14.18 13.21 1.14
N ARG A 62 -14.03 12.24 2.02
CA ARG A 62 -14.97 11.16 2.31
C ARG A 62 -14.98 10.85 3.81
N PRO A 63 -15.44 11.81 4.65
CA PRO A 63 -15.46 11.64 6.11
C PRO A 63 -16.37 10.51 6.59
N ASP A 64 -17.31 10.09 5.75
CA ASP A 64 -18.28 9.03 5.96
C ASP A 64 -17.68 7.61 5.82
N ILE A 65 -16.49 7.49 5.23
CA ILE A 65 -15.90 6.20 4.96
C ILE A 65 -15.39 5.53 6.25
N ASP A 66 -15.75 4.27 6.46
CA ASP A 66 -15.16 3.48 7.53
C ASP A 66 -13.75 3.02 7.12
N TYR A 67 -12.75 3.46 7.88
CA TYR A 67 -11.34 3.25 7.55
C TYR A 67 -10.63 2.49 8.66
N LEU A 68 -9.87 1.48 8.29
CA LEU A 68 -8.86 0.85 9.13
C LEU A 68 -7.51 0.86 8.39
N GLY A 69 -6.51 1.51 8.99
CA GLY A 69 -5.12 1.44 8.56
C GLY A 69 -4.34 0.46 9.40
N ILE A 70 -3.59 -0.43 8.75
CA ILE A 70 -2.65 -1.32 9.42
C ILE A 70 -1.24 -1.11 8.90
N ASP A 71 -0.26 -1.20 9.80
CA ASP A 71 1.15 -1.20 9.45
C ASP A 71 1.93 -2.10 10.41
N VAL A 72 3.00 -2.71 9.94
CA VAL A 72 3.89 -3.55 10.75
C VAL A 72 4.87 -2.71 11.57
N THR A 73 5.05 -1.45 11.19
CA THR A 73 5.97 -0.50 11.82
C THR A 73 5.27 0.24 12.94
N VAL A 74 5.53 -0.16 14.18
CA VAL A 74 4.89 0.44 15.36
C VAL A 74 5.08 1.95 15.43
N GLN A 75 6.25 2.46 15.04
CA GLN A 75 6.55 3.90 15.03
C GLN A 75 5.67 4.67 14.04
N PHE A 76 5.32 4.09 12.90
CA PHE A 76 4.41 4.71 11.93
C PHE A 76 2.97 4.74 12.47
N VAL A 77 2.53 3.64 13.06
CA VAL A 77 1.20 3.58 13.69
C VAL A 77 1.09 4.59 14.85
N THR A 78 2.14 4.71 15.67
CA THR A 78 2.20 5.70 16.74
C THR A 78 2.12 7.12 16.18
N ALA A 79 2.93 7.45 15.17
CA ALA A 79 2.90 8.76 14.52
C ALA A 79 1.54 9.06 13.87
N ALA A 80 0.87 8.06 13.27
CA ALA A 80 -0.48 8.23 12.73
C ALA A 80 -1.50 8.54 13.83
N ARG A 81 -1.45 7.82 14.96
CA ARG A 81 -2.34 8.04 16.12
C ARG A 81 -2.13 9.43 16.75
N GLU A 82 -0.87 9.86 16.88
CA GLU A 82 -0.54 11.20 17.39
C GLU A 82 -1.03 12.31 16.45
N ARG A 83 -0.95 12.07 15.15
CA ARG A 83 -1.44 13.01 14.13
C ARG A 83 -2.96 13.11 14.09
N PHE A 84 -3.66 12.02 14.38
CA PHE A 84 -5.13 11.92 14.34
C PHE A 84 -5.67 11.37 15.67
N PRO A 85 -5.57 12.13 16.76
CA PRO A 85 -5.88 11.62 18.10
C PRO A 85 -7.35 11.23 18.28
N THR A 86 -8.28 11.91 17.61
CA THR A 86 -9.71 11.57 17.62
C THR A 86 -10.04 10.28 16.86
N ASP A 87 -9.16 9.87 15.96
CA ASP A 87 -9.30 8.71 15.09
C ASP A 87 -8.22 7.64 15.38
N ALA A 88 -7.56 7.71 16.54
CA ALA A 88 -6.43 6.85 16.89
C ALA A 88 -6.75 5.35 16.80
N THR A 89 -7.99 4.94 17.06
CA THR A 89 -8.47 3.56 16.97
C THR A 89 -8.54 3.03 15.53
N ARG A 90 -8.51 3.92 14.53
CA ARG A 90 -8.47 3.57 13.11
C ARG A 90 -7.11 3.12 12.62
N PHE A 91 -6.08 3.13 13.49
CA PHE A 91 -4.73 2.69 13.17
C PHE A 91 -4.32 1.54 14.06
N ARG A 92 -3.85 0.44 13.47
CA ARG A 92 -3.47 -0.77 14.20
C ARG A 92 -2.12 -1.30 13.74
N GLU A 93 -1.26 -1.65 14.70
CA GLU A 93 -0.09 -2.49 14.40
C GLU A 93 -0.55 -3.88 14.01
N SER A 94 -0.26 -4.29 12.80
CA SER A 94 -0.58 -5.63 12.30
C SER A 94 0.28 -5.96 11.08
N SER A 95 0.63 -7.22 10.94
CA SER A 95 1.21 -7.75 9.71
C SER A 95 0.11 -8.04 8.68
N LEU A 96 0.41 -7.82 7.41
CA LEU A 96 -0.47 -8.25 6.32
C LEU A 96 -0.70 -9.77 6.29
N TYR A 97 0.23 -10.56 6.82
CA TYR A 97 0.09 -12.01 6.94
C TYR A 97 -0.86 -12.42 8.10
N ASP A 98 -1.22 -11.49 8.96
CA ASP A 98 -2.21 -11.69 10.04
C ASP A 98 -3.61 -11.16 9.67
N LEU A 99 -3.84 -10.76 8.41
CA LEU A 99 -5.13 -10.26 7.92
C LEU A 99 -6.29 -11.22 8.20
N GLY A 100 -6.00 -12.54 8.22
CA GLY A 100 -6.97 -13.56 8.61
C GLY A 100 -7.56 -13.40 10.02
N ARG A 101 -6.88 -12.67 10.91
CA ARG A 101 -7.30 -12.39 12.28
C ARG A 101 -8.11 -11.09 12.42
N LEU A 102 -8.15 -10.26 11.39
CA LEU A 102 -8.97 -9.05 11.39
C LEU A 102 -10.44 -9.44 11.17
N PRO A 103 -11.38 -8.81 11.87
CA PRO A 103 -12.79 -9.05 11.64
C PRO A 103 -13.24 -8.47 10.30
N GLY A 104 -14.18 -9.17 9.67
CA GLY A 104 -14.92 -8.63 8.53
C GLY A 104 -14.17 -8.63 7.19
N VAL A 105 -14.88 -8.07 6.24
CA VAL A 105 -14.47 -7.82 4.86
C VAL A 105 -14.73 -6.34 4.61
N TYR A 106 -13.86 -5.68 3.85
CA TYR A 106 -13.96 -4.26 3.53
C TYR A 106 -14.37 -4.10 2.07
N ASP A 107 -15.15 -3.08 1.75
CA ASP A 107 -15.51 -2.80 0.35
C ASP A 107 -14.26 -2.70 -0.53
N ALA A 108 -13.24 -1.98 -0.04
CA ALA A 108 -11.95 -1.91 -0.72
C ALA A 108 -10.78 -2.22 0.22
N VAL A 109 -9.77 -2.89 -0.32
CA VAL A 109 -8.46 -3.06 0.31
C VAL A 109 -7.43 -2.30 -0.51
N LEU A 110 -6.63 -1.47 0.16
CA LEU A 110 -5.52 -0.73 -0.44
C LEU A 110 -4.18 -1.36 -0.07
N CYS A 111 -3.26 -1.39 -1.02
CA CYS A 111 -1.87 -1.76 -0.81
C CYS A 111 -0.97 -0.85 -1.66
N ARG A 112 -0.26 0.07 -1.00
CA ARG A 112 0.55 1.07 -1.70
C ARG A 112 2.01 0.98 -1.30
N HIS A 113 2.90 0.66 -2.26
CA HIS A 113 4.35 0.58 -2.05
C HIS A 113 4.75 -0.37 -0.91
N ILE A 114 4.12 -1.52 -0.85
CA ILE A 114 4.38 -2.58 0.13
C ILE A 114 4.97 -3.81 -0.54
N LEU A 115 4.41 -4.23 -1.67
CA LEU A 115 4.80 -5.50 -2.31
C LEU A 115 6.28 -5.52 -2.68
N GLU A 116 6.86 -4.39 -3.08
CA GLU A 116 8.28 -4.27 -3.40
C GLU A 116 9.21 -4.59 -2.22
N HIS A 117 8.67 -4.66 -1.01
CA HIS A 117 9.42 -4.97 0.20
C HIS A 117 9.23 -6.40 0.69
N LEU A 118 8.38 -7.17 0.02
CA LEU A 118 8.04 -8.54 0.42
C LEU A 118 8.79 -9.56 -0.44
N PRO A 119 9.39 -10.59 0.16
CA PRO A 119 10.02 -11.67 -0.60
C PRO A 119 8.99 -12.56 -1.31
N ASP A 120 7.84 -12.78 -0.68
CA ASP A 120 6.77 -13.67 -1.12
C ASP A 120 5.48 -12.86 -1.27
N TRP A 121 5.30 -12.27 -2.43
CA TRP A 121 4.19 -11.37 -2.68
C TRP A 121 2.87 -12.07 -3.06
N GLU A 122 2.94 -13.27 -3.66
CA GLU A 122 1.74 -14.01 -4.09
C GLU A 122 0.80 -14.32 -2.92
N PRO A 123 1.27 -14.92 -1.80
CA PRO A 123 0.41 -15.13 -0.63
C PRO A 123 -0.11 -13.82 -0.02
N ALA A 124 0.70 -12.74 -0.06
CA ALA A 124 0.31 -11.45 0.44
C ALA A 124 -0.88 -10.87 -0.35
N VAL A 125 -0.83 -10.96 -1.68
CA VAL A 125 -1.92 -10.51 -2.56
C VAL A 125 -3.18 -11.33 -2.31
N GLN A 126 -3.08 -12.66 -2.16
CA GLN A 126 -4.22 -13.52 -1.84
C GLN A 126 -4.86 -13.13 -0.49
N CYS A 127 -4.05 -12.95 0.57
CA CYS A 127 -4.56 -12.53 1.88
C CYS A 127 -5.33 -11.20 1.81
N MET A 128 -4.82 -10.22 1.06
CA MET A 128 -5.50 -8.94 0.86
C MET A 128 -6.77 -9.08 0.03
N TYR A 129 -6.73 -9.89 -1.02
CA TYR A 129 -7.88 -10.16 -1.88
C TYR A 129 -9.03 -10.83 -1.11
N GLU A 130 -8.75 -11.75 -0.22
CA GLU A 130 -9.76 -12.39 0.65
C GLU A 130 -10.49 -11.39 1.56
N ARG A 131 -9.86 -10.27 1.91
CA ARG A 131 -10.45 -9.19 2.71
C ARG A 131 -11.18 -8.13 1.88
N ALA A 132 -11.02 -8.14 0.57
CA ALA A 132 -11.71 -7.23 -0.34
C ALA A 132 -13.11 -7.74 -0.66
N GLY A 133 -14.14 -7.00 -0.32
CA GLY A 133 -15.53 -7.33 -0.64
C GLY A 133 -15.90 -6.99 -2.07
N LYS A 134 -15.36 -5.89 -2.58
CA LYS A 134 -15.62 -5.41 -3.95
C LYS A 134 -14.36 -5.26 -4.78
N LYS A 135 -13.29 -4.69 -4.20
CA LYS A 135 -12.04 -4.51 -4.93
C LYS A 135 -10.78 -4.48 -4.05
N LEU A 136 -9.69 -4.98 -4.64
CA LEU A 136 -8.33 -4.78 -4.15
C LEU A 136 -7.61 -3.80 -5.07
N ILE A 137 -7.03 -2.75 -4.51
CA ILE A 137 -6.27 -1.72 -5.24
C ILE A 137 -4.81 -1.80 -4.83
N ILE A 138 -3.94 -2.16 -5.75
CA ILE A 138 -2.50 -2.28 -5.53
C ILE A 138 -1.78 -1.19 -6.31
N VAL A 139 -0.86 -0.48 -5.64
CA VAL A 139 -0.06 0.58 -6.25
C VAL A 139 1.41 0.33 -5.97
N PHE A 140 2.21 0.21 -7.01
CA PHE A 140 3.67 0.16 -6.89
C PHE A 140 4.37 0.62 -8.16
N TYR A 141 5.70 0.74 -8.11
CA TYR A 141 6.50 1.25 -9.22
C TYR A 141 6.59 0.26 -10.36
N LEU A 142 6.53 0.81 -11.58
CA LEU A 142 6.90 0.09 -12.78
C LEU A 142 8.37 -0.33 -12.75
N ALA A 143 8.62 -1.58 -13.08
CA ALA A 143 9.90 -1.96 -13.65
C ALA A 143 9.87 -1.63 -15.15
N PRO A 144 10.80 -0.81 -15.67
CA PRO A 144 10.80 -0.42 -17.08
C PRO A 144 11.07 -1.59 -18.04
N ARG A 145 11.32 -2.79 -17.54
CA ARG A 145 11.51 -4.04 -18.31
C ARG A 145 11.04 -5.23 -17.48
N PRO A 146 10.60 -6.33 -18.09
CA PRO A 146 10.38 -7.58 -17.40
C PRO A 146 11.73 -8.02 -16.80
N LEU A 147 11.94 -7.67 -15.57
CA LEU A 147 13.14 -8.04 -14.85
C LEU A 147 12.78 -9.24 -13.98
N ARG A 148 13.56 -10.31 -14.13
CA ARG A 148 13.64 -11.36 -13.12
C ARG A 148 13.85 -10.69 -11.76
N PHE A 149 13.29 -11.25 -10.72
CA PHE A 149 13.44 -10.82 -9.33
C PHE A 149 14.83 -10.22 -9.08
N ARG A 150 14.90 -8.93 -8.76
CA ARG A 150 16.13 -8.24 -8.39
C ARG A 150 16.01 -7.69 -6.99
N ARG A 151 16.79 -8.24 -6.09
CA ARG A 151 16.93 -7.74 -4.73
C ARG A 151 17.90 -6.57 -4.74
N LYS A 152 17.44 -5.38 -4.38
CA LYS A 152 18.29 -4.21 -4.17
C LYS A 152 18.28 -3.86 -2.68
N ARG A 153 19.48 -3.80 -2.09
CA ARG A 153 19.63 -3.25 -0.73
C ARG A 153 19.46 -1.74 -0.82
N ASP A 154 18.58 -1.17 -0.02
CA ASP A 154 18.47 0.28 0.13
C ASP A 154 19.44 0.73 1.23
N GLU A 155 20.56 1.33 0.84
CA GLU A 155 21.64 1.72 1.76
C GLU A 155 21.27 2.89 2.68
N ARG A 156 20.13 3.55 2.40
CA ARG A 156 19.60 4.61 3.27
C ARG A 156 19.04 4.08 4.58
N PHE A 157 18.84 2.79 4.68
CA PHE A 157 18.27 2.09 5.82
C PHE A 157 19.25 1.05 6.34
N GLU A 158 19.10 0.70 7.61
CA GLU A 158 19.88 -0.33 8.30
C GLU A 158 19.97 -1.65 7.50
N PRO A 159 21.03 -2.48 7.74
CA PRO A 159 21.18 -3.74 7.04
C PRO A 159 19.92 -4.62 7.14
N GLY A 160 19.24 -4.80 6.05
CA GLY A 160 18.01 -5.63 6.01
C GLY A 160 16.86 -5.07 5.19
N PHE A 161 16.94 -3.81 4.75
CA PHE A 161 15.95 -3.26 3.82
C PHE A 161 16.25 -3.68 2.39
N TYR A 162 15.25 -4.23 1.74
CA TYR A 162 15.34 -4.63 0.36
C TYR A 162 14.15 -4.07 -0.41
N THR A 163 14.45 -3.53 -1.60
CA THR A 163 13.43 -3.24 -2.59
C THR A 163 13.54 -4.29 -3.68
N HIS A 164 12.46 -5.00 -3.89
CA HIS A 164 12.35 -6.00 -4.94
C HIS A 164 11.75 -5.38 -6.19
N THR A 165 12.16 -5.84 -7.34
CA THR A 165 11.53 -5.54 -8.61
C THR A 165 10.96 -6.85 -9.15
N TYR A 166 9.66 -6.90 -9.36
CA TYR A 166 8.98 -8.08 -9.83
C TYR A 166 8.89 -8.12 -11.36
N ASP A 167 8.80 -9.33 -11.90
CA ASP A 167 8.39 -9.52 -13.29
C ASP A 167 6.93 -9.10 -13.43
N LEU A 168 6.69 -8.07 -14.25
CA LEU A 168 5.36 -7.51 -14.44
C LEU A 168 4.40 -8.51 -15.09
N GLY A 169 4.87 -9.30 -16.07
CA GLY A 169 4.06 -10.30 -16.72
C GLY A 169 3.55 -11.36 -15.74
N ARG A 170 4.47 -11.89 -14.91
CA ARG A 170 4.12 -12.84 -13.84
C ARG A 170 3.16 -12.24 -12.81
N PHE A 171 3.33 -10.95 -12.48
CA PHE A 171 2.44 -10.29 -11.55
C PHE A 171 1.02 -10.16 -12.11
N VAL A 172 0.88 -9.69 -13.34
CA VAL A 172 -0.43 -9.57 -14.02
C VAL A 172 -1.06 -10.95 -14.22
N GLU A 173 -0.29 -11.95 -14.62
CA GLU A 173 -0.77 -13.33 -14.75
C GLU A 173 -1.32 -13.86 -13.41
N HIS A 174 -0.63 -13.60 -12.31
CA HIS A 174 -1.12 -14.00 -10.99
C HIS A 174 -2.43 -13.29 -10.62
N LEU A 175 -2.58 -11.99 -10.92
CA LEU A 175 -3.83 -11.27 -10.67
C LEU A 175 -4.99 -11.84 -11.50
N LEU A 176 -4.73 -12.29 -12.72
CA LEU A 176 -5.76 -12.82 -13.60
C LEU A 176 -6.13 -14.29 -13.28
N ASN A 177 -5.14 -15.11 -12.96
CA ASN A 177 -5.28 -16.56 -12.94
C ASN A 177 -4.88 -17.21 -11.60
N GLY A 178 -4.19 -16.50 -10.72
CA GLY A 178 -3.65 -17.06 -9.47
C GLY A 178 -4.51 -16.80 -8.24
N LEU A 179 -5.51 -15.93 -8.33
CA LEU A 179 -6.36 -15.58 -7.20
C LEU A 179 -7.57 -16.52 -7.05
N THR A 180 -7.96 -16.77 -5.81
CA THR A 180 -9.12 -17.61 -5.48
C THR A 180 -10.04 -16.88 -4.51
N PRO A 181 -11.35 -16.69 -4.83
CA PRO A 181 -11.97 -17.03 -6.13
C PRO A 181 -11.38 -16.17 -7.28
N ALA A 182 -11.58 -16.58 -8.52
CA ALA A 182 -11.13 -15.79 -9.66
C ALA A 182 -11.77 -14.40 -9.63
N PRO A 183 -11.03 -13.33 -9.93
CA PRO A 183 -11.58 -11.98 -10.00
C PRO A 183 -12.55 -11.84 -11.18
N ALA A 184 -13.56 -10.99 -11.02
CA ALA A 184 -14.48 -10.65 -12.11
C ALA A 184 -13.77 -9.84 -13.19
N GLU A 185 -12.84 -8.97 -12.78
CA GLU A 185 -12.08 -8.11 -13.69
C GLU A 185 -10.76 -7.66 -13.06
N VAL A 186 -9.74 -7.48 -13.90
CA VAL A 186 -8.48 -6.82 -13.52
C VAL A 186 -8.26 -5.62 -14.44
N ARG A 187 -8.25 -4.42 -13.87
CA ARG A 187 -7.98 -3.17 -14.59
C ARG A 187 -6.59 -2.66 -14.24
N ILE A 188 -5.86 -2.23 -15.25
CA ILE A 188 -4.52 -1.68 -15.09
C ILE A 188 -4.57 -0.20 -15.48
N HIS A 189 -4.24 0.67 -14.52
CA HIS A 189 -4.15 2.11 -14.72
C HIS A 189 -2.67 2.51 -14.81
N PRO A 190 -2.11 2.63 -16.01
CA PRO A 190 -0.69 2.91 -16.20
C PRO A 190 -0.35 4.38 -15.95
N ARG A 191 0.93 4.66 -15.75
CA ARG A 191 1.55 5.99 -15.78
C ARG A 191 0.93 7.02 -14.82
N GLN A 192 0.76 6.63 -13.57
CA GLN A 192 0.34 7.56 -12.51
C GLN A 192 1.55 8.32 -11.95
N GLY A 193 2.30 8.96 -12.84
CA GLY A 193 3.46 9.79 -12.50
C GLY A 193 3.18 11.27 -12.68
N THR A 194 4.15 12.11 -12.37
CA THR A 194 4.07 13.56 -12.55
C THR A 194 5.46 14.16 -12.79
N SER A 195 5.51 15.18 -13.61
CA SER A 195 6.68 16.05 -13.81
C SER A 195 6.76 17.21 -12.81
N ASP A 196 5.76 17.35 -11.92
CA ASP A 196 5.70 18.41 -10.92
C ASP A 196 6.91 18.33 -9.97
N PRO A 197 7.74 19.39 -9.90
CA PRO A 197 8.96 19.41 -9.08
C PRO A 197 8.70 19.34 -7.58
N ARG A 198 7.47 19.58 -7.12
CA ARG A 198 7.09 19.45 -5.72
C ARG A 198 7.16 17.99 -5.24
N PHE A 199 7.07 17.00 -6.14
CA PHE A 199 7.11 15.60 -5.75
C PHE A 199 8.52 15.03 -5.87
N ARG A 200 9.05 14.53 -4.76
CA ARG A 200 10.38 13.92 -4.66
C ARG A 200 10.58 12.73 -5.60
N TRP A 201 9.49 12.04 -5.92
CA TRP A 201 9.47 10.83 -6.75
C TRP A 201 8.79 11.06 -8.11
N ARG A 202 8.87 12.30 -8.63
CA ARG A 202 8.22 12.72 -9.88
C ARG A 202 8.55 11.83 -11.08
N ASP A 203 9.79 11.32 -11.13
CA ASP A 203 10.28 10.50 -12.25
C ASP A 203 9.85 9.02 -12.13
N ARG A 204 9.13 8.65 -11.05
CA ARG A 204 8.66 7.29 -10.85
C ARG A 204 7.22 7.18 -11.28
N GLU A 205 7.00 6.42 -12.34
CA GLU A 205 5.66 6.08 -12.79
C GLU A 205 5.09 4.98 -11.89
N ASN A 206 3.97 5.27 -11.25
CA ASN A 206 3.21 4.26 -10.53
C ASN A 206 2.22 3.59 -11.49
N ILE A 207 2.03 2.29 -11.34
CA ILE A 207 0.87 1.59 -11.89
C ILE A 207 -0.11 1.32 -10.76
N ILE A 208 -1.39 1.45 -11.07
CA ILE A 208 -2.47 1.00 -10.18
C ILE A 208 -3.10 -0.22 -10.82
N TYR A 209 -3.20 -1.30 -10.04
CA TYR A 209 -3.91 -2.52 -10.38
C TYR A 209 -5.19 -2.55 -9.54
N GLU A 210 -6.32 -2.54 -10.21
CA GLU A 210 -7.64 -2.67 -9.62
C GLU A 210 -8.17 -4.07 -9.92
N VAL A 211 -8.30 -4.89 -8.88
CA VAL A 211 -8.81 -6.26 -8.97
C VAL A 211 -10.22 -6.24 -8.41
N VAL A 212 -11.20 -6.46 -9.29
CA VAL A 212 -12.64 -6.44 -8.95
C VAL A 212 -13.08 -7.86 -8.60
N ARG A 213 -13.81 -7.97 -7.50
CA ARG A 213 -14.32 -9.24 -6.99
C ARG A 213 -15.72 -9.54 -7.47
#